data_9c4e55654710f8c0a756c404dc4f7a4f
#
_entry.id   9c4e55654710f8c0a756c404dc4f7a4f
#
_cell.length_a   1.000
_cell.length_b   1.000
_cell.length_c   1.000
_cell.angle_alpha   90.00
_cell.angle_beta   90.00
_cell.angle_gamma   90.00
#
_symmetry.space_group_name_H-M   'P 1'
#
loop_
_entity.id
_entity.type
_entity.pdbx_description
1 polymer ?
#
loop_
_entity_poly.entity_id
_entity_poly.type
_entity_poly.pdbx_seq_one_letter_code
_entity_poly.pdbx_strand_id
1 'polypeptide(L)'
;MSVSLSKGQGVSLKKNEYDLSSVTIGLGWDINEEKKGFLGGIFGKKEEEYDLDVIAFLCNSAGKVTDLGNVENGKPTLVNGDIIFFNSLRHKSGNIWLTGDNRTGAGDGDDEQIIVRLNSLDAQYEKIVFIVQIYNGEKLQQHFGKVQNAFIRAV
;
A
#
# COMPACT_ATOMS: atom_id res chain seq x y z
N MET A 1 3.91 3.85 21.50
CA MET A 1 5.12 2.98 21.49
C MET A 1 5.22 2.41 20.09
N SER A 2 6.32 2.65 19.38
CA SER A 2 6.53 2.09 18.03
C SER A 2 7.30 0.76 18.13
N VAL A 3 6.94 -0.22 17.30
CA VAL A 3 7.62 -1.51 17.19
C VAL A 3 8.18 -1.64 15.80
N SER A 4 9.49 -1.83 15.67
CA SER A 4 10.13 -2.15 14.40
C SER A 4 10.13 -3.66 14.18
N LEU A 5 9.69 -4.08 13.00
CA LEU A 5 9.64 -5.49 12.62
C LEU A 5 10.64 -5.79 11.51
N SER A 6 11.35 -6.90 11.64
CA SER A 6 12.18 -7.46 10.59
C SER A 6 11.40 -8.51 9.80
N LYS A 7 11.93 -8.91 8.65
CA LYS A 7 11.33 -9.95 7.80
C LYS A 7 11.03 -11.22 8.60
N GLY A 8 9.78 -11.68 8.54
CA GLY A 8 9.30 -12.87 9.25
C GLY A 8 8.87 -12.65 10.70
N GLN A 9 9.06 -11.44 11.24
CA GLN A 9 8.55 -11.09 12.55
C GLN A 9 7.08 -10.66 12.49
N GLY A 10 6.37 -10.78 13.60
CA GLY A 10 4.99 -10.35 13.77
C GLY A 10 4.76 -9.73 15.13
N VAL A 11 3.70 -8.96 15.24
CA VAL A 11 3.20 -8.39 16.48
C VAL A 11 1.74 -8.78 16.66
N SER A 12 1.32 -9.04 17.88
CA SER A 12 -0.08 -9.32 18.19
C SER A 12 -0.73 -8.03 18.69
N LEU A 13 -1.79 -7.60 18.00
CA LEU A 13 -2.62 -6.47 18.41
C LEU A 13 -3.87 -7.01 19.10
N LYS A 14 -3.92 -6.88 20.43
CA LYS A 14 -5.07 -7.34 21.22
C LYS A 14 -6.05 -6.20 21.42
N LYS A 15 -7.36 -6.47 21.27
CA LYS A 15 -8.45 -5.49 21.42
C LYS A 15 -8.52 -4.82 22.80
N ASN A 16 -8.01 -5.46 23.84
CA ASN A 16 -7.95 -4.89 25.18
C ASN A 16 -6.73 -3.98 25.41
N GLU A 17 -5.78 -3.96 24.49
CA GLU A 17 -4.55 -3.17 24.58
C GLU A 17 -4.54 -2.05 23.52
N TYR A 18 -5.29 -2.21 22.43
CA TYR A 18 -5.31 -1.28 21.28
C TYR A 18 -6.73 -0.98 20.83
N ASP A 19 -6.96 0.26 20.41
CA ASP A 19 -8.20 0.62 19.73
C ASP A 19 -8.10 0.19 18.26
N LEU A 20 -8.84 -0.87 17.92
CA LEU A 20 -8.90 -1.42 16.56
C LEU A 20 -10.13 -0.93 15.78
N SER A 21 -10.81 0.11 16.25
CA SER A 21 -11.94 0.73 15.56
C SER A 21 -11.50 1.40 14.25
N SER A 22 -10.25 1.90 14.21
CA SER A 22 -9.63 2.45 13.01
C SER A 22 -8.13 2.20 13.06
N VAL A 23 -7.61 1.44 12.11
CA VAL A 23 -6.19 1.18 11.93
C VAL A 23 -5.76 1.80 10.60
N THR A 24 -4.70 2.59 10.61
CA THR A 24 -4.08 3.16 9.42
C THR A 24 -2.84 2.37 9.05
N ILE A 25 -2.80 1.89 7.82
CA ILE A 25 -1.60 1.32 7.21
C ILE A 25 -1.01 2.40 6.31
N GLY A 26 0.11 2.95 6.73
CA GLY A 26 0.83 4.00 6.01
C GLY A 26 2.01 3.44 5.24
N LEU A 27 2.17 3.86 4.00
CA LEU A 27 3.32 3.64 3.14
C LEU A 27 4.01 4.98 2.92
N GLY A 28 5.31 5.04 3.11
CA GLY A 28 6.10 6.21 2.77
C GLY A 28 7.41 5.81 2.11
N TRP A 29 7.94 6.69 1.27
CA TRP A 29 9.26 6.54 0.62
C TRP A 29 9.82 7.91 0.26
N ASP A 30 11.13 8.00 0.08
CA ASP A 30 11.75 9.23 -0.36
C ASP A 30 11.97 9.23 -1.87
N ILE A 31 11.89 10.43 -2.45
CA ILE A 31 12.31 10.70 -3.82
C ILE A 31 13.79 10.34 -3.95
N ASN A 32 14.14 9.61 -4.99
CA ASN A 32 15.52 9.27 -5.27
C ASN A 32 16.26 10.49 -5.79
N GLU A 33 16.70 11.37 -4.88
CA GLU A 33 17.59 12.49 -5.22
C GLU A 33 19.00 11.95 -5.51
N GLU A 34 19.32 11.70 -6.78
CA GLU A 34 20.73 11.59 -7.16
C GLU A 34 21.42 12.89 -6.79
N LYS A 35 22.44 12.82 -5.93
CA LYS A 35 23.26 13.97 -5.54
C LYS A 35 23.74 14.67 -6.81
N LYS A 36 23.15 15.81 -7.14
CA LYS A 36 23.58 16.67 -8.27
C LYS A 36 25.04 17.05 -8.04
N GLY A 37 25.96 16.32 -8.68
CA GLY A 37 27.34 16.81 -8.78
C GLY A 37 27.32 18.16 -9.50
N PHE A 38 28.23 19.07 -9.13
CA PHE A 38 28.35 20.46 -9.62
C PHE A 38 28.34 20.59 -11.17
N LEU A 39 28.51 19.51 -11.92
CA LEU A 39 28.48 19.44 -13.39
C LEU A 39 27.20 18.78 -13.96
N GLY A 40 26.26 18.29 -13.13
CA GLY A 40 25.02 17.61 -13.58
C GLY A 40 23.94 18.54 -14.14
N GLY A 41 24.10 19.86 -14.05
CA GLY A 41 23.11 20.85 -14.46
C GLY A 41 22.97 21.07 -15.96
N ILE A 42 23.82 20.50 -16.81
CA ILE A 42 23.82 20.78 -18.27
C ILE A 42 23.27 19.62 -19.11
N PHE A 43 23.25 18.39 -18.56
CA PHE A 43 22.62 17.23 -19.21
C PHE A 43 21.62 16.60 -18.23
N GLY A 44 20.45 17.24 -18.09
CA GLY A 44 19.38 16.76 -17.21
C GLY A 44 18.94 15.35 -17.59
N LYS A 45 19.46 14.32 -16.94
CA LYS A 45 18.74 13.06 -16.79
C LYS A 45 17.49 13.35 -15.96
N LYS A 46 16.33 13.10 -16.51
CA LYS A 46 15.05 13.13 -15.79
C LYS A 46 15.20 12.21 -14.58
N GLU A 47 14.98 12.74 -13.39
CA GLU A 47 14.97 11.96 -12.15
C GLU A 47 14.01 10.78 -12.36
N GLU A 48 14.45 9.55 -12.04
CA GLU A 48 13.58 8.38 -12.10
C GLU A 48 12.63 8.46 -10.90
N GLU A 49 11.41 8.88 -11.14
CA GLU A 49 10.33 8.84 -10.16
C GLU A 49 9.93 7.37 -9.93
N TYR A 50 9.84 6.99 -8.66
CA TYR A 50 9.37 5.68 -8.23
C TYR A 50 7.96 5.85 -7.67
N ASP A 51 7.01 5.26 -8.33
CA ASP A 51 5.59 5.28 -7.97
C ASP A 51 5.28 3.98 -7.21
N LEU A 52 5.19 4.07 -5.88
CA LEU A 52 4.92 2.94 -5.01
C LEU A 52 3.45 2.92 -4.64
N ASP A 53 2.79 1.79 -4.91
CA ASP A 53 1.40 1.55 -4.54
C ASP A 53 1.30 0.59 -3.36
N VAL A 54 0.42 0.89 -2.40
CA VAL A 54 -0.06 -0.08 -1.43
C VAL A 54 -1.37 -0.72 -1.88
N ILE A 55 -1.44 -2.04 -1.81
CA ILE A 55 -2.61 -2.83 -2.19
C ILE A 55 -3.04 -3.67 -0.98
N ALA A 56 -4.34 -3.70 -0.67
CA ALA A 56 -4.90 -4.57 0.35
C ALA A 56 -5.80 -5.66 -0.27
N PHE A 57 -5.59 -6.90 0.15
CA PHE A 57 -6.38 -8.07 -0.22
C PHE A 57 -7.15 -8.55 1.01
N LEU A 58 -8.49 -8.51 0.96
CA LEU A 58 -9.33 -9.08 2.00
C LEU A 58 -9.50 -10.58 1.72
N CYS A 59 -9.04 -11.40 2.65
CA CYS A 59 -8.98 -12.84 2.47
C CYS A 59 -9.87 -13.56 3.50
N ASN A 60 -10.46 -14.67 3.08
CA ASN A 60 -11.19 -15.59 3.94
C ASN A 60 -10.25 -16.45 4.81
N SER A 61 -10.81 -17.38 5.60
CA SER A 61 -10.05 -18.33 6.45
C SER A 61 -9.05 -19.19 5.67
N ALA A 62 -9.31 -19.47 4.41
CA ALA A 62 -8.41 -20.20 3.51
C ALA A 62 -7.29 -19.30 2.93
N GLY A 63 -7.25 -18.01 3.29
CA GLY A 63 -6.29 -17.04 2.76
C GLY A 63 -6.54 -16.64 1.31
N LYS A 64 -7.78 -16.74 0.84
CA LYS A 64 -8.17 -16.44 -0.54
C LYS A 64 -9.11 -15.25 -0.61
N VAL A 65 -8.92 -14.42 -1.63
CA VAL A 65 -9.88 -13.40 -2.07
C VAL A 65 -11.03 -14.10 -2.77
N THR A 66 -12.27 -13.73 -2.45
CA THR A 66 -13.48 -14.39 -3.01
C THR A 66 -14.22 -13.53 -4.01
N ASP A 67 -14.24 -12.22 -3.83
CA ASP A 67 -14.87 -11.28 -4.75
C ASP A 67 -13.79 -10.53 -5.54
N LEU A 68 -13.69 -10.87 -6.83
CA LEU A 68 -12.73 -10.23 -7.74
C LEU A 68 -13.34 -9.01 -8.47
N GLY A 69 -14.48 -8.53 -7.99
CA GLY A 69 -15.12 -7.31 -8.46
C GLY A 69 -15.92 -7.45 -9.74
N ASN A 70 -16.12 -6.31 -10.41
CA ASN A 70 -16.89 -6.23 -11.63
C ASN A 70 -16.31 -7.12 -12.74
N VAL A 71 -17.18 -7.62 -13.61
CA VAL A 71 -16.76 -8.43 -14.76
C VAL A 71 -16.96 -7.63 -16.05
N GLU A 72 -15.90 -7.47 -16.83
CA GLU A 72 -15.92 -6.86 -18.15
C GLU A 72 -15.32 -7.83 -19.18
N ASN A 73 -16.01 -8.04 -20.28
CA ASN A 73 -15.58 -8.98 -21.33
C ASN A 73 -15.25 -10.39 -20.81
N GLY A 74 -15.99 -10.86 -19.79
CA GLY A 74 -15.80 -12.18 -19.18
C GLY A 74 -14.59 -12.28 -18.23
N LYS A 75 -13.94 -11.16 -17.89
CA LYS A 75 -12.79 -11.12 -16.97
C LYS A 75 -13.07 -10.21 -15.78
N PRO A 76 -12.64 -10.59 -14.56
CA PRO A 76 -12.75 -9.70 -13.40
C PRO A 76 -11.84 -8.49 -13.58
N THR A 77 -12.34 -7.34 -13.16
CA THR A 77 -11.60 -6.05 -13.23
C THR A 77 -10.91 -5.69 -11.95
N LEU A 78 -11.15 -6.42 -10.87
CA LEU A 78 -10.76 -6.16 -9.48
C LEU A 78 -11.42 -4.92 -8.86
N VAL A 79 -12.19 -4.15 -9.63
CA VAL A 79 -12.89 -2.95 -9.16
C VAL A 79 -14.16 -3.35 -8.41
N ASN A 80 -14.42 -2.74 -7.25
CA ASN A 80 -15.55 -3.01 -6.35
C ASN A 80 -15.56 -4.43 -5.74
N GLY A 81 -14.43 -5.13 -5.77
CA GLY A 81 -14.24 -6.42 -5.11
C GLY A 81 -13.55 -6.30 -3.76
N ASP A 82 -12.97 -7.42 -3.32
CA ASP A 82 -12.25 -7.55 -2.04
C ASP A 82 -10.78 -7.10 -2.13
N ILE A 83 -10.43 -6.28 -3.15
CA ILE A 83 -9.10 -5.74 -3.37
C ILE A 83 -9.18 -4.21 -3.40
N ILE A 84 -8.36 -3.56 -2.56
CA ILE A 84 -8.28 -2.10 -2.48
C ILE A 84 -6.94 -1.67 -3.06
N PHE A 85 -6.99 -0.80 -4.06
CA PHE A 85 -5.84 -0.29 -4.80
C PHE A 85 -6.23 0.99 -5.55
N PHE A 86 -5.32 1.63 -6.29
CA PHE A 86 -5.54 2.92 -6.97
C PHE A 86 -6.76 2.97 -7.92
N ASN A 87 -7.17 1.84 -8.52
CA ASN A 87 -8.39 1.77 -9.35
C ASN A 87 -9.65 1.35 -8.59
N SER A 88 -9.54 0.96 -7.31
CA SER A 88 -10.66 0.55 -6.45
C SER A 88 -10.41 1.04 -5.03
N LEU A 89 -10.59 2.35 -4.83
CA LEU A 89 -10.16 3.06 -3.61
C LEU A 89 -10.95 2.65 -2.36
N ARG A 90 -12.16 2.13 -2.49
CA ARG A 90 -13.03 1.83 -1.35
C ARG A 90 -13.76 0.51 -1.54
N HIS A 91 -13.73 -0.31 -0.51
CA HIS A 91 -14.53 -1.53 -0.44
C HIS A 91 -16.02 -1.20 -0.31
N LYS A 92 -16.88 -2.05 -0.88
CA LYS A 92 -18.36 -1.91 -0.81
C LYS A 92 -18.94 -1.82 0.60
N SER A 93 -18.28 -2.40 1.61
CA SER A 93 -18.69 -2.27 3.03
C SER A 93 -18.44 -0.86 3.60
N GLY A 94 -17.61 -0.04 2.96
CA GLY A 94 -17.17 1.24 3.46
C GLY A 94 -16.17 1.18 4.63
N ASN A 95 -15.73 -0.01 5.03
CA ASN A 95 -14.90 -0.22 6.22
C ASN A 95 -13.40 -0.36 5.94
N ILE A 96 -13.00 -0.34 4.68
CA ILE A 96 -11.60 -0.26 4.25
C ILE A 96 -11.50 0.61 2.99
N TRP A 97 -10.53 1.51 2.96
CA TRP A 97 -10.31 2.41 1.81
C TRP A 97 -8.89 2.94 1.76
N LEU A 98 -8.43 3.24 0.55
CA LEU A 98 -7.21 3.99 0.26
C LEU A 98 -7.54 5.49 0.26
N THR A 99 -6.73 6.33 0.93
CA THR A 99 -7.03 7.76 1.13
C THR A 99 -6.63 8.64 -0.06
N GLY A 100 -5.66 8.21 -0.84
CA GLY A 100 -5.13 8.96 -1.98
C GLY A 100 -4.07 8.14 -2.70
N ASP A 101 -3.58 8.70 -3.78
CA ASP A 101 -2.55 8.15 -4.66
C ASP A 101 -1.44 9.20 -4.77
N ASN A 102 -0.31 9.01 -4.05
CA ASN A 102 0.88 9.85 -4.18
C ASN A 102 1.88 9.15 -5.10
N ARG A 103 2.10 9.73 -6.26
CA ARG A 103 2.88 9.11 -7.35
C ARG A 103 4.36 9.41 -7.32
N THR A 104 4.82 10.22 -6.38
CA THR A 104 6.19 10.75 -6.39
C THR A 104 6.95 10.49 -5.09
N GLY A 105 6.27 10.18 -3.98
CA GLY A 105 6.88 10.13 -2.66
C GLY A 105 7.32 11.51 -2.16
N ALA A 106 6.66 12.57 -2.63
CA ALA A 106 6.98 13.94 -2.23
C ALA A 106 6.20 14.32 -0.98
N GLY A 107 6.90 14.67 0.08
CA GLY A 107 6.31 15.09 1.35
C GLY A 107 6.94 14.41 2.54
N ASP A 108 6.55 14.85 3.74
CA ASP A 108 6.94 14.21 4.99
C ASP A 108 5.82 13.28 5.48
N GLY A 109 6.16 12.08 5.89
CA GLY A 109 5.24 11.13 6.52
C GLY A 109 4.77 10.01 5.59
N ASP A 110 3.46 9.70 5.63
CA ASP A 110 2.88 8.66 4.77
C ASP A 110 2.46 9.26 3.43
N ASP A 111 2.97 8.70 2.35
CA ASP A 111 2.61 9.07 0.98
C ASP A 111 1.28 8.45 0.56
N GLU A 112 1.03 7.22 1.00
CA GLU A 112 -0.23 6.54 0.83
C GLU A 112 -0.72 5.93 2.15
N GLN A 113 -2.04 5.86 2.32
CA GLN A 113 -2.65 5.27 3.51
C GLN A 113 -3.86 4.41 3.15
N ILE A 114 -3.92 3.21 3.72
CA ILE A 114 -5.14 2.41 3.78
C ILE A 114 -5.69 2.46 5.19
N ILE A 115 -6.94 2.92 5.33
CA ILE A 115 -7.64 2.95 6.60
C ILE A 115 -8.57 1.75 6.70
N VAL A 116 -8.52 1.05 7.83
CA VAL A 116 -9.30 -0.17 8.08
C VAL A 116 -10.05 -0.05 9.40
N ARG A 117 -11.37 -0.20 9.37
CA ARG A 117 -12.21 -0.35 10.56
C ARG A 117 -12.35 -1.83 10.89
N LEU A 118 -11.34 -2.40 11.56
CA LEU A 118 -11.25 -3.85 11.82
C LEU A 118 -12.46 -4.40 12.56
N ASN A 119 -13.01 -3.63 13.52
CA ASN A 119 -14.18 -4.06 14.30
C ASN A 119 -15.48 -4.09 13.49
N SER A 120 -15.51 -3.46 12.32
CA SER A 120 -16.69 -3.31 11.45
C SER A 120 -16.58 -4.13 10.16
N LEU A 121 -15.46 -4.82 9.93
CA LEU A 121 -15.33 -5.74 8.81
C LEU A 121 -16.19 -6.99 9.06
N ASP A 122 -16.73 -7.53 7.96
CA ASP A 122 -17.49 -8.77 8.00
C ASP A 122 -16.59 -9.93 8.48
N ALA A 123 -17.15 -10.82 9.30
CA ALA A 123 -16.43 -11.96 9.89
C ALA A 123 -15.90 -12.97 8.87
N GLN A 124 -16.38 -12.93 7.63
CA GLN A 124 -15.81 -13.74 6.55
C GLN A 124 -14.36 -13.36 6.21
N TYR A 125 -13.93 -12.13 6.50
CA TYR A 125 -12.57 -11.66 6.27
C TYR A 125 -11.72 -11.90 7.53
N GLU A 126 -10.92 -12.95 7.51
CA GLU A 126 -10.08 -13.34 8.63
C GLU A 126 -8.62 -12.84 8.50
N LYS A 127 -8.26 -12.38 7.30
CA LYS A 127 -6.92 -11.88 7.00
C LYS A 127 -6.98 -10.74 6.01
N ILE A 128 -6.15 -9.71 6.25
CA ILE A 128 -5.84 -8.69 5.25
C ILE A 128 -4.36 -8.80 4.92
N VAL A 129 -4.04 -8.93 3.64
CA VAL A 129 -2.66 -8.96 3.14
C VAL A 129 -2.38 -7.63 2.47
N PHE A 130 -1.35 -6.93 2.91
CA PHE A 130 -0.87 -5.71 2.28
C PHE A 130 0.36 -6.03 1.44
N ILE A 131 0.36 -5.53 0.21
CA ILE A 131 1.50 -5.65 -0.72
C ILE A 131 1.88 -4.24 -1.16
N VAL A 132 3.17 -4.00 -1.27
CA VAL A 132 3.73 -2.80 -1.89
C VAL A 132 4.34 -3.21 -3.22
N GLN A 133 4.01 -2.47 -4.27
CA GLN A 133 4.59 -2.66 -5.60
C GLN A 133 5.14 -1.34 -6.14
N ILE A 134 6.02 -1.42 -7.12
CA ILE A 134 6.44 -0.27 -7.94
C ILE A 134 5.58 -0.28 -9.20
N TYR A 135 4.78 0.76 -9.42
CA TYR A 135 3.93 0.87 -10.60
C TYR A 135 4.78 0.88 -11.88
N ASN A 136 4.43 0.02 -12.84
CA ASN A 136 5.22 -0.17 -14.07
C ASN A 136 6.72 -0.52 -13.84
N GLY A 137 7.10 -1.00 -12.65
CA GLY A 137 8.50 -1.21 -12.29
C GLY A 137 9.28 -2.10 -13.26
N GLU A 138 8.67 -3.19 -13.74
CA GLU A 138 9.29 -4.07 -14.74
C GLU A 138 9.56 -3.33 -16.06
N LYS A 139 8.56 -2.60 -16.58
CA LYS A 139 8.67 -1.81 -17.83
C LYS A 139 9.72 -0.70 -17.70
N LEU A 140 9.85 -0.09 -16.55
CA LEU A 140 10.78 1.00 -16.25
C LEU A 140 12.14 0.47 -15.74
N GLN A 141 12.30 -0.85 -15.61
CA GLN A 141 13.51 -1.51 -15.06
C GLN A 141 13.84 -1.01 -13.64
N GLN A 142 12.79 -0.70 -12.86
CA GLN A 142 12.88 -0.23 -11.48
C GLN A 142 12.79 -1.40 -10.50
N HIS A 143 13.44 -1.27 -9.35
CA HIS A 143 13.39 -2.26 -8.28
C HIS A 143 13.58 -1.61 -6.90
N PHE A 144 13.09 -2.25 -5.84
CA PHE A 144 13.14 -1.72 -4.48
C PHE A 144 14.56 -1.42 -3.95
N GLY A 145 15.60 -2.03 -4.50
CA GLY A 145 16.98 -1.73 -4.11
C GLY A 145 17.45 -0.32 -4.42
N LYS A 146 16.70 0.44 -5.22
CA LYS A 146 16.96 1.86 -5.52
C LYS A 146 16.00 2.81 -4.77
N VAL A 147 14.98 2.31 -4.11
CA VAL A 147 14.05 3.11 -3.31
C VAL A 147 14.70 3.45 -1.98
N GLN A 148 14.68 4.73 -1.59
CA GLN A 148 15.25 5.19 -0.35
C GLN A 148 14.16 5.33 0.72
N ASN A 149 14.53 5.02 1.98
CA ASN A 149 13.71 5.20 3.16
C ASN A 149 12.27 4.67 3.07
N ALA A 150 12.02 3.65 2.21
CA ALA A 150 10.71 3.06 2.11
C ALA A 150 10.33 2.34 3.41
N PHE A 151 9.13 2.63 3.91
CA PHE A 151 8.57 1.97 5.08
C PHE A 151 7.08 1.70 4.91
N ILE A 152 6.59 0.70 5.63
CA ILE A 152 5.18 0.46 5.86
C ILE A 152 4.96 0.39 7.37
N ARG A 153 3.90 1.05 7.86
CA ARG A 153 3.58 1.06 9.29
C ARG A 153 2.10 0.88 9.54
N ALA A 154 1.74 0.38 10.74
CA ALA A 154 0.37 0.33 11.23
C ALA A 154 0.24 1.26 12.45
N VAL A 155 -0.76 2.13 12.45
CA VAL A 155 -1.04 3.11 13.50
C VAL A 155 -2.50 3.02 13.91
#